data_ec6e6739fc4dbccf624caa9301edf211
#
_entry.id   ec6e6739fc4dbccf624caa9301edf211
#
_cell.length_a   1.000
_cell.length_b   1.000
_cell.length_c   1.000
_cell.angle_alpha   90.00
_cell.angle_beta   90.00
_cell.angle_gamma   90.00
#
_symmetry.space_group_name_H-M   'P 1'
#
loop_
_entity.id
_entity.type
_entity.pdbx_description
1 polymer ?
#
loop_
_entity_poly.entity_id
_entity_poly.type
_entity_poly.pdbx_seq_one_letter_code
_entity_poly.pdbx_strand_id
1 'polypeptide(L)'
;MSPQSNRVKSFLFSGSIPTSPKQRRYPNKGTIKYLLFLSCLVISITNLYPAAAHKVEVSGDVGGTLHIEPNDNPRAGETTQAWFALTRRGGKVIPLAQCNCQLAVYAEPYAQGEPALLEPALKPVAVERYQGIPGAELVFPKAGIYELQLNGKPASGARFKPFEFKFEVTVAAGSTAITRNLRNVNGDVVQGENQSFPLWAIALPILGFIAILFVALRGMRGGSGE
;
A
#
# COMPACT_ATOMS: atom_id res chain seq x y z
N MET A 1 71.44 73.43 34.75
CA MET A 1 71.01 72.59 33.61
C MET A 1 70.83 71.13 34.07
N SER A 2 69.66 70.77 34.32
CA SER A 2 69.27 69.41 34.84
C SER A 2 68.67 68.61 33.73
N PRO A 3 68.99 67.31 33.58
CA PRO A 3 68.25 66.40 32.70
C PRO A 3 67.17 65.66 33.48
N GLN A 4 66.03 65.64 32.88
CA GLN A 4 64.87 64.99 33.41
C GLN A 4 64.95 63.43 33.25
N SER A 5 64.63 62.74 34.36
CA SER A 5 64.48 61.28 34.39
C SER A 5 63.11 60.84 33.86
N ASN A 6 63.12 60.10 32.77
CA ASN A 6 61.95 59.46 32.26
C ASN A 6 61.66 58.11 32.99
N ARG A 7 60.55 58.06 33.77
CA ARG A 7 60.09 56.89 34.49
C ARG A 7 59.09 56.10 33.57
N VAL A 8 59.53 54.98 33.08
CA VAL A 8 58.68 54.02 32.32
C VAL A 8 57.76 53.29 33.31
N LYS A 9 56.46 53.50 33.20
CA LYS A 9 55.45 52.73 33.92
C LYS A 9 55.15 51.46 33.16
N SER A 10 55.50 50.31 33.76
CA SER A 10 55.12 48.99 33.34
C SER A 10 53.63 48.75 33.61
N PHE A 11 52.80 48.66 32.58
CA PHE A 11 51.43 48.22 32.71
C PHE A 11 51.41 46.68 32.63
N LEU A 12 51.19 46.05 33.79
CA LEU A 12 50.85 44.63 33.84
C LEU A 12 49.36 44.49 33.46
N PHE A 13 49.16 43.94 32.27
CA PHE A 13 47.82 43.59 31.79
C PHE A 13 47.48 42.18 32.35
N SER A 14 46.73 42.20 33.48
CA SER A 14 46.12 40.97 34.03
C SER A 14 44.83 40.69 33.23
N GLY A 15 44.98 39.88 32.17
CA GLY A 15 43.84 39.38 31.39
C GLY A 15 43.20 38.21 32.05
N SER A 16 42.14 38.43 32.81
CA SER A 16 41.25 37.36 33.27
C SER A 16 40.38 36.93 32.10
N ILE A 17 40.57 35.69 31.64
CA ILE A 17 39.71 35.05 30.65
C ILE A 17 38.40 34.65 31.32
N PRO A 18 37.23 35.19 30.95
CA PRO A 18 35.96 34.74 31.47
C PRO A 18 35.61 33.38 30.80
N THR A 19 35.81 32.28 31.50
CA THR A 19 35.25 30.98 31.13
C THR A 19 33.76 30.98 31.46
N SER A 20 32.96 31.43 30.50
CA SER A 20 31.51 31.30 30.57
C SER A 20 31.12 29.82 30.50
N PRO A 21 30.45 29.23 31.47
CA PRO A 21 29.98 27.84 31.36
C PRO A 21 28.93 27.79 30.27
N LYS A 22 29.20 26.94 29.24
CA LYS A 22 28.26 26.67 28.14
C LYS A 22 27.00 26.06 28.74
N GLN A 23 25.98 26.88 29.01
CA GLN A 23 24.68 26.39 29.47
C GLN A 23 24.09 25.43 28.42
N ARG A 24 24.05 24.14 28.75
CA ARG A 24 23.27 23.17 28.01
C ARG A 24 21.81 23.52 28.16
N ARG A 25 21.21 24.10 27.11
CA ARG A 25 19.76 24.32 27.05
C ARG A 25 19.10 22.93 26.95
N TYR A 26 18.57 22.47 28.05
CA TYR A 26 17.67 21.29 28.03
C TYR A 26 16.37 21.70 27.35
N PRO A 27 15.84 20.83 26.46
CA PRO A 27 14.57 21.12 25.82
C PRO A 27 13.46 21.23 26.87
N ASN A 28 12.64 22.27 26.76
CA ASN A 28 11.50 22.52 27.65
C ASN A 28 10.53 21.32 27.61
N LYS A 29 9.89 21.00 28.74
CA LYS A 29 8.91 19.90 28.89
C LYS A 29 7.82 19.95 27.79
N GLY A 30 7.47 21.16 27.31
CA GLY A 30 6.57 21.34 26.15
C GLY A 30 7.15 20.80 24.85
N THR A 31 8.41 21.11 24.55
CA THR A 31 9.09 20.68 23.31
C THR A 31 9.16 19.16 23.21
N ILE A 32 9.40 18.46 24.33
CA ILE A 32 9.44 16.98 24.37
C ILE A 32 8.07 16.39 24.03
N LYS A 33 6.97 16.97 24.55
CA LYS A 33 5.61 16.53 24.25
C LYS A 33 5.27 16.67 22.75
N TYR A 34 5.65 17.80 22.14
CA TYR A 34 5.45 18.02 20.71
C TYR A 34 6.28 17.06 19.85
N LEU A 35 7.53 16.79 20.22
CA LEU A 35 8.38 15.82 19.51
C LEU A 35 7.82 14.40 19.59
N LEU A 36 7.32 13.98 20.76
CA LEU A 36 6.66 12.68 20.92
C LEU A 36 5.36 12.60 20.10
N PHE A 37 4.55 13.65 20.11
CA PHE A 37 3.32 13.70 19.32
C PHE A 37 3.62 13.66 17.81
N LEU A 38 4.62 14.41 17.35
CA LEU A 38 5.07 14.41 15.96
C LEU A 38 5.62 13.03 15.53
N SER A 39 6.39 12.38 16.42
CA SER A 39 6.89 11.02 16.18
C SER A 39 5.75 9.99 16.06
N CYS A 40 4.75 10.03 16.93
CA CYS A 40 3.58 9.18 16.83
C CYS A 40 2.79 9.43 15.55
N LEU A 41 2.64 10.70 15.14
CA LEU A 41 1.96 11.06 13.90
C LEU A 41 2.69 10.50 12.67
N VAL A 42 4.02 10.63 12.61
CA VAL A 42 4.83 10.09 11.52
C VAL A 42 4.73 8.57 11.45
N ILE A 43 4.78 7.87 12.59
CA ILE A 43 4.64 6.40 12.64
C ILE A 43 3.25 5.96 12.17
N SER A 44 2.20 6.73 12.46
CA SER A 44 0.84 6.43 12.02
C SER A 44 0.66 6.56 10.50
N ILE A 45 1.39 7.47 9.85
CA ILE A 45 1.29 7.71 8.40
C ILE A 45 2.04 6.61 7.61
N THR A 46 3.09 6.01 8.17
CA THR A 46 3.91 4.99 7.46
C THR A 46 3.24 3.61 7.35
N ASN A 47 2.12 3.39 8.04
CA ASN A 47 1.36 2.13 8.00
C ASN A 47 0.09 2.21 7.14
N LEU A 48 0.03 3.08 6.15
CA LEU A 48 -1.06 3.08 5.17
C LEU A 48 -0.86 1.90 4.21
N TYR A 49 -1.45 0.75 4.56
CA TYR A 49 -1.62 -0.33 3.60
C TYR A 49 -2.55 0.17 2.49
N PRO A 50 -2.24 -0.09 1.21
CA PRO A 50 -3.19 0.19 0.15
C PRO A 50 -4.45 -0.64 0.44
N ALA A 51 -5.55 0.03 0.75
CA ALA A 51 -6.84 -0.61 0.78
C ALA A 51 -7.16 -1.02 -0.65
N ALA A 52 -7.38 -2.32 -0.90
CA ALA A 52 -7.92 -2.77 -2.17
C ALA A 52 -9.31 -2.14 -2.32
N ALA A 53 -9.38 -1.09 -3.12
CA ALA A 53 -10.67 -0.49 -3.46
C ALA A 53 -11.30 -1.35 -4.54
N HIS A 54 -12.40 -2.01 -4.21
CA HIS A 54 -13.21 -2.73 -5.19
C HIS A 54 -13.54 -1.81 -6.35
N LYS A 55 -13.28 -2.24 -7.58
CA LYS A 55 -13.64 -1.47 -8.77
C LYS A 55 -15.15 -1.52 -8.95
N VAL A 56 -15.79 -0.38 -8.78
CA VAL A 56 -17.24 -0.22 -9.01
C VAL A 56 -17.44 0.54 -10.29
N GLU A 57 -18.12 -0.08 -11.24
CA GLU A 57 -18.53 0.53 -12.49
C GLU A 57 -20.04 0.79 -12.48
N VAL A 58 -20.49 1.89 -13.13
CA VAL A 58 -21.91 2.25 -13.23
C VAL A 58 -22.26 2.55 -14.67
N SER A 59 -23.25 1.83 -15.18
CA SER A 59 -23.81 2.05 -16.52
C SER A 59 -25.34 2.11 -16.45
N GLY A 60 -25.90 3.26 -16.74
CA GLY A 60 -27.35 3.50 -16.68
C GLY A 60 -27.91 3.40 -15.26
N ASP A 61 -28.71 2.37 -15.01
CA ASP A 61 -29.32 2.07 -13.70
C ASP A 61 -28.71 0.84 -13.02
N VAL A 62 -27.60 0.32 -13.58
CA VAL A 62 -26.88 -0.84 -13.06
C VAL A 62 -25.51 -0.42 -12.54
N GLY A 63 -25.16 -0.88 -11.35
CA GLY A 63 -23.80 -0.86 -10.81
C GLY A 63 -23.23 -2.27 -10.80
N GLY A 64 -21.95 -2.40 -11.11
CA GLY A 64 -21.20 -3.65 -11.09
C GLY A 64 -19.95 -3.52 -10.25
N THR A 65 -19.66 -4.51 -9.43
CA THR A 65 -18.40 -4.66 -8.71
C THR A 65 -17.77 -5.97 -9.12
N LEU A 66 -16.51 -5.94 -9.53
CA LEU A 66 -15.71 -7.13 -9.82
C LEU A 66 -14.91 -7.54 -8.59
N HIS A 67 -14.89 -8.84 -8.32
CA HIS A 67 -13.97 -9.50 -7.40
C HIS A 67 -13.28 -10.67 -8.07
N ILE A 68 -12.02 -10.90 -7.73
CA ILE A 68 -11.21 -12.02 -8.22
C ILE A 68 -10.59 -12.74 -7.04
N GLU A 69 -10.96 -14.01 -6.85
CA GLU A 69 -10.40 -14.86 -5.80
C GLU A 69 -8.99 -15.37 -6.19
N PRO A 70 -8.06 -15.50 -5.22
CA PRO A 70 -8.12 -14.92 -3.89
C PRO A 70 -7.61 -13.47 -3.88
N ASN A 71 -8.18 -12.62 -3.03
CA ASN A 71 -7.65 -11.29 -2.66
C ASN A 71 -7.49 -10.29 -3.81
N ASP A 72 -8.27 -10.39 -4.89
CA ASP A 72 -8.21 -9.52 -6.08
C ASP A 72 -6.80 -9.40 -6.71
N ASN A 73 -5.98 -10.45 -6.56
CA ASN A 73 -4.61 -10.51 -7.06
C ASN A 73 -4.35 -11.78 -7.86
N PRO A 74 -4.93 -11.92 -9.07
CA PRO A 74 -4.76 -13.09 -9.91
C PRO A 74 -3.31 -13.27 -10.38
N ARG A 75 -2.93 -14.54 -10.61
CA ARG A 75 -1.59 -14.91 -11.09
C ARG A 75 -1.66 -15.67 -12.40
N ALA A 76 -0.71 -15.40 -13.28
CA ALA A 76 -0.61 -16.06 -14.57
C ALA A 76 -0.43 -17.58 -14.43
N GLY A 77 -1.22 -18.34 -15.21
CA GLY A 77 -1.21 -19.80 -15.19
C GLY A 77 -1.90 -20.45 -14.02
N GLU A 78 -2.45 -19.67 -13.07
CA GLU A 78 -3.22 -20.17 -11.94
C GLU A 78 -4.72 -20.00 -12.21
N THR A 79 -5.53 -20.99 -11.79
CA THR A 79 -6.98 -20.88 -11.87
C THR A 79 -7.48 -19.90 -10.83
N THR A 80 -8.31 -18.96 -11.27
CA THR A 80 -8.96 -17.96 -10.40
C THR A 80 -10.45 -17.89 -10.70
N GLN A 81 -11.25 -17.51 -9.69
CA GLN A 81 -12.67 -17.26 -9.86
C GLN A 81 -12.94 -15.76 -9.87
N ALA A 82 -13.44 -15.24 -10.98
CA ALA A 82 -13.99 -13.90 -11.06
C ALA A 82 -15.49 -13.93 -10.80
N TRP A 83 -16.03 -12.97 -10.03
CA TRP A 83 -17.47 -12.83 -9.83
C TRP A 83 -17.90 -11.36 -9.81
N PHE A 84 -19.13 -11.11 -10.24
CA PHE A 84 -19.66 -9.78 -10.45
C PHE A 84 -20.89 -9.55 -9.58
N ALA A 85 -20.77 -8.66 -8.59
CA ALA A 85 -21.92 -8.18 -7.83
C ALA A 85 -22.65 -7.11 -8.64
N LEU A 86 -23.70 -7.51 -9.36
CA LEU A 86 -24.54 -6.61 -10.14
C LEU A 86 -25.71 -6.11 -9.30
N THR A 87 -25.93 -4.80 -9.28
CA THR A 87 -27.01 -4.17 -8.52
C THR A 87 -27.73 -3.12 -9.35
N ARG A 88 -29.05 -3.04 -9.17
CA ARG A 88 -29.84 -1.93 -9.72
C ARG A 88 -29.87 -0.75 -8.75
N ARG A 89 -30.25 0.41 -9.25
CA ARG A 89 -30.57 1.57 -8.41
C ARG A 89 -31.52 1.16 -7.27
N GLY A 90 -31.15 1.49 -6.03
CA GLY A 90 -31.82 1.03 -4.82
C GLY A 90 -31.24 -0.25 -4.21
N GLY A 91 -30.10 -0.76 -4.73
CA GLY A 91 -29.33 -1.85 -4.12
C GLY A 91 -29.87 -3.25 -4.37
N LYS A 92 -30.86 -3.43 -5.26
CA LYS A 92 -31.38 -4.75 -5.58
C LYS A 92 -30.42 -5.53 -6.46
N VAL A 93 -29.95 -6.69 -5.99
CA VAL A 93 -29.05 -7.59 -6.72
C VAL A 93 -29.71 -8.12 -8.01
N ILE A 94 -28.91 -8.24 -9.07
CA ILE A 94 -29.26 -8.87 -10.33
C ILE A 94 -28.56 -10.23 -10.39
N PRO A 95 -29.25 -11.35 -10.17
CA PRO A 95 -28.66 -12.68 -10.34
C PRO A 95 -28.49 -13.02 -11.83
N LEU A 96 -27.61 -13.96 -12.14
CA LEU A 96 -27.33 -14.39 -13.52
C LEU A 96 -28.61 -14.83 -14.25
N ALA A 97 -29.56 -15.49 -13.57
CA ALA A 97 -30.83 -15.89 -14.15
C ALA A 97 -31.70 -14.73 -14.68
N GLN A 98 -31.43 -13.49 -14.24
CA GLN A 98 -32.11 -12.29 -14.72
C GLN A 98 -31.29 -11.49 -15.75
N CYS A 99 -30.11 -11.97 -16.12
CA CYS A 99 -29.19 -11.32 -17.04
C CYS A 99 -28.78 -12.23 -18.19
N ASN A 100 -28.96 -11.78 -19.41
CA ASN A 100 -28.24 -12.30 -20.53
C ASN A 100 -26.87 -11.60 -20.54
N CYS A 101 -25.98 -12.10 -19.72
CA CYS A 101 -24.64 -11.55 -19.49
C CYS A 101 -23.59 -12.34 -20.30
N GLN A 102 -22.58 -11.62 -20.79
CA GLN A 102 -21.43 -12.20 -21.49
C GLN A 102 -20.16 -11.52 -20.97
N LEU A 103 -19.14 -12.33 -20.77
CA LEU A 103 -17.81 -11.86 -20.34
C LEU A 103 -16.81 -12.08 -21.45
N ALA A 104 -16.07 -11.04 -21.80
CA ALA A 104 -14.94 -11.07 -22.70
C ALA A 104 -13.69 -10.55 -21.97
N VAL A 105 -12.53 -11.16 -22.21
CA VAL A 105 -11.26 -10.80 -21.59
C VAL A 105 -10.27 -10.43 -22.68
N TYR A 106 -9.66 -9.25 -22.57
CA TYR A 106 -8.65 -8.75 -23.50
C TYR A 106 -7.32 -8.57 -22.76
N ALA A 107 -6.21 -8.87 -23.41
CA ALA A 107 -4.88 -8.54 -22.89
C ALA A 107 -4.47 -7.17 -23.42
N GLU A 108 -4.06 -6.26 -22.54
CA GLU A 108 -3.61 -4.94 -22.94
C GLU A 108 -2.14 -4.95 -23.46
N PRO A 109 -1.82 -4.14 -24.50
CA PRO A 109 -2.75 -3.32 -25.29
C PRO A 109 -3.48 -4.13 -26.38
N TYR A 110 -4.75 -3.85 -26.62
CA TYR A 110 -5.51 -4.45 -27.72
C TYR A 110 -6.16 -3.37 -28.59
N ALA A 111 -6.44 -3.69 -29.87
CA ALA A 111 -7.10 -2.78 -30.79
C ALA A 111 -8.62 -2.95 -30.75
N GLN A 112 -9.35 -1.86 -31.00
CA GLN A 112 -10.81 -1.91 -31.11
C GLN A 112 -11.24 -2.85 -32.25
N GLY A 113 -12.09 -3.84 -31.92
CA GLY A 113 -12.55 -4.87 -32.85
C GLY A 113 -11.64 -6.10 -32.90
N GLU A 114 -10.58 -6.15 -32.14
CA GLU A 114 -9.79 -7.36 -31.95
C GLU A 114 -10.63 -8.42 -31.22
N PRO A 115 -10.54 -9.71 -31.60
CA PRO A 115 -11.25 -10.77 -30.89
C PRO A 115 -10.77 -10.89 -29.45
N ALA A 116 -11.70 -11.20 -28.55
CA ALA A 116 -11.37 -11.42 -27.15
C ALA A 116 -10.36 -12.58 -27.00
N LEU A 117 -9.41 -12.42 -26.07
CA LEU A 117 -8.46 -13.48 -25.73
C LEU A 117 -9.16 -14.67 -25.07
N LEU A 118 -10.15 -14.42 -24.22
CA LEU A 118 -10.98 -15.42 -23.55
C LEU A 118 -12.44 -14.98 -23.54
N GLU A 119 -13.35 -15.92 -23.75
CA GLU A 119 -14.80 -15.74 -23.60
C GLU A 119 -15.35 -16.81 -22.64
N PRO A 120 -15.08 -16.70 -21.33
CA PRO A 120 -15.47 -17.71 -20.37
C PRO A 120 -16.98 -17.73 -20.16
N ALA A 121 -17.57 -18.91 -20.05
CA ALA A 121 -18.98 -19.08 -19.74
C ALA A 121 -19.28 -18.64 -18.31
N LEU A 122 -20.24 -17.72 -18.14
CA LEU A 122 -20.72 -17.32 -16.83
C LEU A 122 -21.60 -18.41 -16.20
N LYS A 123 -21.35 -18.67 -14.92
CA LYS A 123 -22.14 -19.61 -14.08
C LYS A 123 -22.69 -18.85 -12.86
N PRO A 124 -23.86 -19.26 -12.32
CA PRO A 124 -24.34 -18.68 -11.08
C PRO A 124 -23.45 -19.13 -9.91
N VAL A 125 -22.90 -18.17 -9.16
CA VAL A 125 -22.10 -18.45 -7.97
C VAL A 125 -22.76 -17.91 -6.70
N ALA A 126 -22.44 -18.55 -5.57
CA ALA A 126 -22.84 -18.13 -4.24
C ALA A 126 -21.58 -17.76 -3.47
N VAL A 127 -21.37 -16.47 -3.19
CA VAL A 127 -20.18 -15.92 -2.55
C VAL A 127 -20.59 -14.81 -1.57
N GLU A 128 -19.98 -14.79 -0.41
CA GLU A 128 -20.32 -13.83 0.65
C GLU A 128 -21.83 -13.81 0.96
N ARG A 129 -22.48 -12.64 0.79
CA ARG A 129 -23.94 -12.45 0.95
C ARG A 129 -24.73 -12.59 -0.36
N TYR A 130 -24.04 -12.82 -1.47
CA TYR A 130 -24.67 -12.87 -2.80
C TYR A 130 -25.00 -14.30 -3.21
N GLN A 131 -26.14 -14.47 -3.85
CA GLN A 131 -26.62 -15.78 -4.34
C GLN A 131 -26.95 -15.69 -5.82
N GLY A 132 -26.41 -16.65 -6.59
CA GLY A 132 -26.74 -16.78 -8.01
C GLY A 132 -26.20 -15.65 -8.89
N ILE A 133 -25.21 -14.91 -8.44
CA ILE A 133 -24.58 -13.82 -9.23
C ILE A 133 -23.69 -14.39 -10.32
N PRO A 134 -23.39 -13.59 -11.39
CA PRO A 134 -22.47 -14.03 -12.44
C PRO A 134 -21.06 -14.29 -11.93
N GLY A 135 -20.51 -15.45 -12.22
CA GLY A 135 -19.10 -15.79 -11.96
C GLY A 135 -18.52 -16.63 -13.08
N ALA A 136 -17.20 -16.62 -13.22
CA ALA A 136 -16.46 -17.41 -14.19
C ALA A 136 -15.12 -17.87 -13.61
N GLU A 137 -14.69 -19.07 -13.99
CA GLU A 137 -13.31 -19.52 -13.78
C GLU A 137 -12.43 -18.99 -14.91
N LEU A 138 -11.28 -18.41 -14.57
CA LEU A 138 -10.32 -17.80 -15.48
C LEU A 138 -8.93 -18.38 -15.26
N VAL A 139 -8.16 -18.50 -16.34
CA VAL A 139 -6.73 -18.73 -16.31
C VAL A 139 -6.08 -17.71 -17.23
N PHE A 140 -5.41 -16.73 -16.66
CA PHE A 140 -4.68 -15.72 -17.43
C PHE A 140 -3.38 -16.33 -17.94
N PRO A 141 -3.10 -16.30 -19.26
CA PRO A 141 -1.94 -17.00 -19.81
C PRO A 141 -0.59 -16.37 -19.45
N LYS A 142 -0.55 -15.06 -19.18
CA LYS A 142 0.67 -14.29 -18.89
C LYS A 142 0.41 -13.25 -17.82
N ALA A 143 1.46 -12.81 -17.15
CA ALA A 143 1.42 -11.60 -16.32
C ALA A 143 1.24 -10.36 -17.20
N GLY A 144 0.48 -9.37 -16.72
CA GLY A 144 0.21 -8.15 -17.46
C GLY A 144 -1.10 -7.49 -17.04
N ILE A 145 -1.53 -6.54 -17.84
CA ILE A 145 -2.81 -5.84 -17.66
C ILE A 145 -3.85 -6.47 -18.60
N TYR A 146 -5.03 -6.66 -18.08
CA TYR A 146 -6.18 -7.21 -18.82
C TYR A 146 -7.39 -6.34 -18.60
N GLU A 147 -8.24 -6.20 -19.62
CA GLU A 147 -9.59 -5.65 -19.51
C GLU A 147 -10.62 -6.80 -19.49
N LEU A 148 -11.43 -6.86 -18.44
CA LEU A 148 -12.60 -7.72 -18.34
C LEU A 148 -13.83 -6.93 -18.71
N GLN A 149 -14.40 -7.20 -19.88
CA GLN A 149 -15.58 -6.53 -20.39
C GLN A 149 -16.82 -7.40 -20.14
N LEU A 150 -17.70 -6.92 -19.23
CA LEU A 150 -18.97 -7.56 -18.94
C LEU A 150 -20.11 -6.82 -19.59
N ASN A 151 -20.74 -7.46 -20.57
CA ASN A 151 -21.94 -6.96 -21.23
C ASN A 151 -23.17 -7.67 -20.67
N GLY A 152 -24.24 -6.91 -20.45
CA GLY A 152 -25.47 -7.48 -19.95
C GLY A 152 -26.75 -6.78 -20.44
N LYS A 153 -27.77 -7.56 -20.67
CA LYS A 153 -29.13 -7.10 -20.96
C LYS A 153 -30.15 -7.94 -20.19
N PRO A 154 -31.32 -7.35 -19.87
CA PRO A 154 -32.32 -8.05 -19.07
C PRO A 154 -32.77 -9.33 -19.76
N ALA A 155 -32.84 -10.43 -19.00
CA ALA A 155 -33.54 -11.63 -19.41
C ALA A 155 -35.07 -11.43 -19.28
N SER A 156 -35.85 -12.39 -19.77
CA SER A 156 -37.31 -12.29 -19.73
C SER A 156 -37.83 -12.03 -18.30
N GLY A 157 -38.65 -11.01 -18.15
CA GLY A 157 -39.22 -10.59 -16.86
C GLY A 157 -38.30 -9.69 -15.99
N ALA A 158 -37.04 -9.54 -16.32
CA ALA A 158 -36.15 -8.61 -15.63
C ALA A 158 -36.30 -7.17 -16.12
N ARG A 159 -36.00 -6.19 -15.26
CA ARG A 159 -36.16 -4.76 -15.57
C ARG A 159 -34.92 -3.99 -15.16
N PHE A 160 -34.00 -3.79 -16.08
CA PHE A 160 -32.85 -2.87 -16.00
C PHE A 160 -32.42 -2.48 -17.43
N LYS A 161 -31.63 -1.42 -17.59
CA LYS A 161 -31.10 -1.04 -18.88
C LYS A 161 -29.91 -1.92 -19.27
N PRO A 162 -29.71 -2.24 -20.56
CA PRO A 162 -28.48 -2.86 -21.00
C PRO A 162 -27.27 -2.06 -20.51
N PHE A 163 -26.20 -2.77 -20.14
CA PHE A 163 -24.97 -2.18 -19.61
C PHE A 163 -23.74 -2.82 -20.23
N GLU A 164 -22.65 -2.08 -20.19
CA GLU A 164 -21.30 -2.53 -20.47
C GLU A 164 -20.40 -2.01 -19.35
N PHE A 165 -19.62 -2.91 -18.75
CA PHE A 165 -18.60 -2.60 -17.75
C PHE A 165 -17.25 -3.04 -18.25
N LYS A 166 -16.22 -2.23 -17.97
CA LYS A 166 -14.83 -2.48 -18.29
C LYS A 166 -13.99 -2.41 -17.02
N PHE A 167 -13.48 -3.56 -16.62
CA PHE A 167 -12.66 -3.69 -15.42
C PHE A 167 -11.21 -3.98 -15.83
N GLU A 168 -10.31 -3.07 -15.54
CA GLU A 168 -8.88 -3.33 -15.70
C GLU A 168 -8.37 -4.21 -14.55
N VAL A 169 -7.64 -5.26 -14.86
CA VAL A 169 -7.11 -6.23 -13.91
C VAL A 169 -5.61 -6.39 -14.13
N THR A 170 -4.82 -6.23 -13.07
CA THR A 170 -3.39 -6.51 -13.10
C THR A 170 -3.16 -7.96 -12.67
N VAL A 171 -2.55 -8.75 -13.54
CA VAL A 171 -2.21 -10.17 -13.31
C VAL A 171 -0.73 -10.28 -12.97
N ALA A 172 -0.42 -10.79 -11.78
CA ALA A 172 0.94 -11.00 -11.33
C ALA A 172 1.60 -12.23 -11.99
N ALA A 173 2.92 -12.32 -11.94
CA ALA A 173 3.61 -13.53 -12.39
C ALA A 173 3.22 -14.74 -11.53
N GLY A 174 2.90 -15.86 -12.15
CA GLY A 174 2.59 -17.11 -11.47
C GLY A 174 3.84 -17.80 -10.93
N SER A 175 3.64 -18.66 -9.93
CA SER A 175 4.71 -19.43 -9.28
C SER A 175 5.53 -20.29 -10.23
N THR A 176 4.90 -20.84 -11.25
CA THR A 176 5.56 -21.68 -12.28
C THR A 176 6.54 -20.89 -13.19
N ALA A 177 6.31 -19.59 -13.41
CA ALA A 177 7.19 -18.74 -14.19
C ALA A 177 8.50 -18.45 -13.44
N ILE A 178 8.43 -18.28 -12.14
CA ILE A 178 9.60 -18.07 -11.28
C ILE A 178 10.51 -19.30 -11.28
N THR A 179 9.93 -20.50 -11.17
CA THR A 179 10.69 -21.76 -11.17
C THR A 179 11.38 -22.02 -12.53
N ARG A 180 10.79 -21.61 -13.64
CA ARG A 180 11.38 -21.80 -14.98
C ARG A 180 12.54 -20.87 -15.26
N ASN A 181 12.46 -19.59 -14.80
CA ASN A 181 13.55 -18.63 -14.90
C ASN A 181 14.76 -18.98 -14.00
N LEU A 182 14.51 -19.58 -12.84
CA LEU A 182 15.58 -20.02 -11.91
C LEU A 182 16.32 -21.26 -12.43
N ARG A 183 15.70 -22.08 -13.28
CA ARG A 183 16.33 -23.29 -13.83
C ARG A 183 17.23 -23.02 -15.04
N ASN A 184 17.14 -21.86 -15.68
CA ASN A 184 17.93 -21.47 -16.85
C ASN A 184 19.19 -20.65 -16.55
N VAL A 185 19.43 -20.27 -15.30
CA VAL A 185 20.67 -19.63 -14.89
C VAL A 185 21.55 -20.70 -14.23
N ASN A 186 22.51 -21.21 -15.00
CA ASN A 186 23.61 -22.09 -14.62
C ASN A 186 23.80 -22.33 -13.12
N GLY A 187 23.39 -23.53 -12.64
CA GLY A 187 24.05 -24.28 -11.57
C GLY A 187 24.24 -23.67 -10.17
N ASP A 188 24.02 -22.39 -9.98
CA ASP A 188 24.11 -21.77 -8.65
C ASP A 188 22.71 -21.72 -8.04
N VAL A 189 22.54 -22.49 -6.96
CA VAL A 189 21.37 -22.53 -6.13
C VAL A 189 21.24 -21.17 -5.44
N VAL A 190 20.56 -20.21 -6.10
CA VAL A 190 20.04 -19.04 -5.43
C VAL A 190 18.80 -19.51 -4.69
N GLN A 191 18.99 -19.82 -3.40
CA GLN A 191 17.91 -19.99 -2.45
C GLN A 191 17.01 -18.75 -2.59
N GLY A 192 15.75 -19.00 -2.95
CA GLY A 192 14.73 -17.97 -2.98
C GLY A 192 14.71 -17.29 -1.62
N GLU A 193 15.20 -16.07 -1.58
CA GLU A 193 15.18 -15.22 -0.42
C GLU A 193 13.70 -14.92 -0.15
N ASN A 194 13.12 -15.71 0.76
CA ASN A 194 11.94 -15.24 1.47
C ASN A 194 12.36 -13.87 2.01
N GLN A 195 11.74 -12.79 1.49
CA GLN A 195 11.88 -11.47 2.10
C GLN A 195 11.21 -11.50 3.48
N SER A 196 11.79 -12.26 4.39
CA SER A 196 11.65 -12.03 5.81
C SER A 196 12.36 -10.71 6.06
N PHE A 197 11.59 -9.67 6.34
CA PHE A 197 12.16 -8.41 6.80
C PHE A 197 13.20 -8.73 7.87
N PRO A 198 14.47 -8.36 7.68
CA PRO A 198 15.50 -8.75 8.61
C PRO A 198 15.13 -8.20 9.99
N LEU A 199 15.16 -9.03 11.01
CA LEU A 199 14.73 -8.67 12.38
C LEU A 199 15.38 -7.38 12.88
N TRP A 200 16.57 -7.01 12.36
CA TRP A 200 17.23 -5.74 12.68
C TRP A 200 16.47 -4.51 12.15
N ALA A 201 15.70 -4.64 11.07
CA ALA A 201 14.89 -3.52 10.53
C ALA A 201 13.73 -3.16 11.46
N ILE A 202 13.28 -4.09 12.30
CA ILE A 202 12.29 -3.87 13.36
C ILE A 202 12.99 -3.50 14.67
N ALA A 203 14.14 -4.12 14.96
CA ALA A 203 14.87 -3.93 16.22
C ALA A 203 15.49 -2.53 16.35
N LEU A 204 16.02 -1.95 15.27
CA LEU A 204 16.66 -0.63 15.31
C LEU A 204 15.70 0.51 15.70
N PRO A 205 14.49 0.66 15.13
CA PRO A 205 13.57 1.69 15.57
C PRO A 205 13.06 1.48 17.01
N ILE A 206 12.89 0.23 17.45
CA ILE A 206 12.50 -0.09 18.83
C ILE A 206 13.59 0.32 19.82
N LEU A 207 14.85 -0.02 19.55
CA LEU A 207 15.99 0.37 20.38
C LEU A 207 16.17 1.89 20.43
N GLY A 208 16.01 2.57 19.29
CA GLY A 208 16.02 4.03 19.21
C GLY A 208 14.95 4.65 20.09
N PHE A 209 13.73 4.09 20.05
CA PHE A 209 12.61 4.59 20.86
C PHE A 209 12.86 4.37 22.37
N ILE A 210 13.38 3.20 22.77
CA ILE A 210 13.74 2.88 24.16
C ILE A 210 14.84 3.82 24.66
N ALA A 211 15.86 4.11 23.85
CA ALA A 211 16.94 5.03 24.21
C ALA A 211 16.43 6.46 24.42
N ILE A 212 15.55 6.95 23.54
CA ILE A 212 14.92 8.27 23.67
C ILE A 212 14.05 8.33 24.93
N LEU A 213 13.27 7.28 25.19
CA LEU A 213 12.42 7.20 26.39
C LEU A 213 13.26 7.19 27.66
N PHE A 214 14.37 6.44 27.68
CA PHE A 214 15.29 6.35 28.81
C PHE A 214 15.95 7.71 29.13
N VAL A 215 16.40 8.43 28.10
CA VAL A 215 16.97 9.78 28.24
C VAL A 215 15.92 10.77 28.78
N ALA A 216 14.69 10.70 28.27
CA ALA A 216 13.58 11.54 28.71
C ALA A 216 13.22 11.28 30.19
N LEU A 217 13.16 10.01 30.61
CA LEU A 217 12.86 9.63 32.00
C LEU A 217 14.00 10.00 32.96
N ARG A 218 15.26 9.89 32.53
CA ARG A 218 16.40 10.27 33.33
C ARG A 218 16.49 11.79 33.52
N GLY A 219 16.10 12.57 32.52
CA GLY A 219 16.00 14.03 32.62
C GLY A 219 14.89 14.51 33.57
N MET A 220 13.82 13.71 33.75
CA MET A 220 12.75 14.03 34.70
C MET A 220 13.09 13.70 36.16
N ARG A 221 14.01 12.74 36.41
CA ARG A 221 14.42 12.38 37.78
C ARG A 221 15.52 13.29 38.38
N GLY A 222 16.20 14.07 37.55
CA GLY A 222 17.26 14.99 38.01
C GLY A 222 16.79 16.37 38.44
N GLY A 223 15.46 16.63 38.52
CA GLY A 223 14.89 17.97 38.81
C GLY A 223 14.14 18.12 40.14
N SER A 224 14.34 17.20 41.11
CA SER A 224 13.74 17.37 42.46
C SER A 224 14.85 17.39 43.49
N GLY A 225 15.51 18.54 43.59
CA GLY A 225 16.52 18.89 44.60
C GLY A 225 16.78 20.40 44.56
N GLU A 226 15.89 21.18 45.12
CA GLU A 226 16.00 22.41 45.93
C GLU A 226 14.60 22.99 46.18
#